data_5615f216adec5449ce2997d66ce2b3f5
#
_entry.id   5615f216adec5449ce2997d66ce2b3f5
#
_cell.length_a   1.000
_cell.length_b   1.000
_cell.length_c   1.000
_cell.angle_alpha   90.00
_cell.angle_beta   90.00
_cell.angle_gamma   90.00
#
_symmetry.space_group_name_H-M   'P 1'
#
loop_
_entity.id
_entity.type
_entity.pdbx_description
1 polymer ?
#
loop_
_entity_poly.entity_id
_entity_poly.type
_entity_poly.pdbx_seq_one_letter_code
_entity_poly.pdbx_strand_id
1 'polypeptide(L)'
;MKYWLMKCEPNAYSIDDLERDRSTSWEGVRNYQARNFMRDEMKKGDRVLFYASNADPSGVSGLAEISREAYADQFATKSGHKYHDPKATKEDPIWYMVDLGFIEKFPAVVSLETLKSAPGLEEMVVTRKGSRLSIQPVTRQEFEIVSRLGRAKPKR
;
A
#
# COMPACT_ATOMS: atom_id res chain seq x y z
N MET A 1 -16.15 4.90 3.42
CA MET A 1 -14.69 4.77 3.55
C MET A 1 -14.28 3.34 3.25
N LYS A 2 -13.27 3.19 2.42
CA LYS A 2 -12.67 1.88 2.11
C LYS A 2 -11.31 1.75 2.77
N TYR A 3 -10.83 0.51 2.82
CA TYR A 3 -9.55 0.18 3.45
C TYR A 3 -8.72 -0.63 2.45
N TRP A 4 -7.41 -0.40 2.47
CA TRP A 4 -6.48 -0.96 1.49
C TRP A 4 -5.22 -1.45 2.18
N LEU A 5 -4.54 -2.40 1.55
CA LEU A 5 -3.16 -2.76 1.89
C LEU A 5 -2.33 -2.46 0.65
N MET A 6 -1.24 -1.72 0.83
CA MET A 6 -0.34 -1.35 -0.26
C MET A 6 1.07 -1.80 0.08
N LYS A 7 1.68 -2.54 -0.83
CA LYS A 7 3.00 -3.14 -0.64
C LYS A 7 4.10 -2.30 -1.27
N CYS A 8 5.20 -2.15 -0.53
CA CYS A 8 6.43 -1.53 -1.05
C CYS A 8 7.64 -2.16 -0.37
N GLU A 9 8.71 -2.35 -1.12
CA GLU A 9 9.97 -2.81 -0.53
C GLU A 9 10.59 -1.66 0.28
N PRO A 10 11.05 -1.92 1.53
CA PRO A 10 11.64 -0.86 2.37
C PRO A 10 12.84 -0.16 1.75
N ASN A 11 13.61 -0.87 0.91
CA ASN A 11 14.74 -0.27 0.20
C ASN A 11 14.29 0.75 -0.84
N ALA A 12 13.08 0.59 -1.38
CA ALA A 12 12.51 1.56 -2.32
C ALA A 12 11.85 2.71 -1.56
N TYR A 13 10.97 2.37 -0.60
CA TYR A 13 10.30 3.36 0.23
C TYR A 13 9.75 2.71 1.50
N SER A 14 10.16 3.22 2.67
CA SER A 14 9.79 2.66 3.96
C SER A 14 8.76 3.53 4.68
N ILE A 15 8.17 2.98 5.76
CA ILE A 15 7.30 3.77 6.64
C ILE A 15 8.07 4.94 7.28
N ASP A 16 9.35 4.77 7.53
CA ASP A 16 10.20 5.84 8.06
C ASP A 16 10.35 6.97 7.04
N ASP A 17 10.48 6.61 5.76
CA ASP A 17 10.52 7.60 4.67
C ASP A 17 9.20 8.37 4.60
N LEU A 18 8.07 7.67 4.73
CA LEU A 18 6.76 8.31 4.71
C LEU A 18 6.56 9.23 5.93
N GLU A 19 7.03 8.80 7.10
CA GLU A 19 7.00 9.64 8.30
C GLU A 19 7.79 10.93 8.10
N ARG A 20 8.99 10.81 7.54
CA ARG A 20 9.84 11.96 7.24
C ARG A 20 9.19 12.90 6.22
N ASP A 21 8.67 12.34 5.12
CA ASP A 21 8.14 13.11 3.99
C ASP A 21 6.71 13.59 4.21
N ARG A 22 5.98 12.97 5.14
CA ARG A 22 4.57 13.21 5.46
C ARG A 22 3.59 12.78 4.38
N SER A 23 3.94 12.87 3.13
CA SER A 23 3.15 12.35 2.00
C SER A 23 4.06 11.94 0.87
N THR A 24 3.56 11.07 0.00
CA THR A 24 4.30 10.60 -1.16
C THR A 24 3.33 10.22 -2.28
N SER A 25 3.79 10.36 -3.53
CA SER A 25 3.07 9.83 -4.67
C SER A 25 3.36 8.34 -4.82
N TRP A 26 2.35 7.55 -5.14
CA TRP A 26 2.47 6.10 -5.30
C TRP A 26 2.59 5.75 -6.78
N GLU A 27 3.76 6.05 -7.34
CA GLU A 27 4.06 5.88 -8.76
C GLU A 27 4.56 4.48 -9.09
N GLY A 28 4.62 4.18 -10.38
CA GLY A 28 5.27 2.99 -10.88
C GLY A 28 4.46 1.71 -10.80
N VAL A 29 3.18 1.79 -10.46
CA VAL A 29 2.29 0.62 -10.44
C VAL A 29 2.00 0.21 -11.88
N ARG A 30 2.38 -1.01 -12.26
CA ARG A 30 2.27 -1.53 -13.63
C ARG A 30 1.48 -2.84 -13.67
N ASN A 31 0.42 -2.90 -12.87
CA ASN A 31 -0.56 -3.98 -12.86
C ASN A 31 -1.95 -3.36 -13.06
N TYR A 32 -2.70 -3.86 -14.04
CA TYR A 32 -4.00 -3.26 -14.38
C TYR A 32 -5.02 -3.35 -13.25
N GLN A 33 -5.04 -4.44 -12.50
CA GLN A 33 -5.98 -4.57 -11.38
C GLN A 33 -5.66 -3.56 -10.27
N ALA A 34 -4.38 -3.42 -9.92
CA ALA A 34 -3.95 -2.44 -8.92
C ALA A 34 -4.24 -1.02 -9.39
N ARG A 35 -3.97 -0.72 -10.68
CA ARG A 35 -4.31 0.57 -11.28
C ARG A 35 -5.80 0.86 -11.16
N ASN A 36 -6.65 -0.13 -11.44
CA ASN A 36 -8.09 0.05 -11.39
C ASN A 36 -8.57 0.36 -9.98
N PHE A 37 -7.97 -0.23 -8.95
CA PHE A 37 -8.28 0.14 -7.57
C PHE A 37 -7.96 1.62 -7.31
N MET A 38 -6.80 2.09 -7.74
CA MET A 38 -6.41 3.49 -7.55
C MET A 38 -7.31 4.44 -8.33
N ARG A 39 -7.52 4.14 -9.62
CA ARG A 39 -8.27 5.02 -10.53
C ARG A 39 -9.76 5.07 -10.19
N ASP A 40 -10.37 3.93 -9.89
CA ASP A 40 -11.82 3.79 -9.87
C ASP A 40 -12.42 3.69 -8.46
N GLU A 41 -11.64 3.28 -7.46
CA GLU A 41 -12.20 2.94 -6.14
C GLU A 41 -11.63 3.72 -4.97
N MET A 42 -10.35 4.08 -5.01
CA MET A 42 -9.71 4.81 -3.91
C MET A 42 -10.22 6.24 -3.80
N LYS A 43 -10.57 6.65 -2.59
CA LYS A 43 -11.06 8.00 -2.28
C LYS A 43 -10.21 8.62 -1.20
N LYS A 44 -10.08 9.95 -1.26
CA LYS A 44 -9.39 10.71 -0.22
C LYS A 44 -9.98 10.38 1.15
N GLY A 45 -9.14 10.05 2.11
CA GLY A 45 -9.53 9.64 3.45
C GLY A 45 -9.60 8.14 3.65
N ASP A 46 -9.57 7.33 2.58
CA ASP A 46 -9.46 5.87 2.72
C ASP A 46 -8.20 5.52 3.49
N ARG A 47 -8.27 4.49 4.33
CA ARG A 47 -7.15 4.06 5.18
C ARG A 47 -6.33 2.97 4.50
N VAL A 48 -5.03 2.98 4.76
CA VAL A 48 -4.07 2.08 4.13
C VAL A 48 -3.22 1.39 5.19
N LEU A 49 -3.13 0.06 5.09
CA LEU A 49 -2.11 -0.70 5.79
C LEU A 49 -0.84 -0.65 4.94
N PHE A 50 0.20 -0.02 5.46
CA PHE A 50 1.48 0.12 4.76
C PHE A 50 2.30 -1.14 4.97
N TYR A 51 2.47 -1.94 3.91
CA TYR A 51 3.08 -3.28 3.98
C TYR A 51 4.50 -3.26 3.42
N ALA A 52 5.46 -3.68 4.26
CA ALA A 52 6.85 -3.85 3.85
C ALA A 52 7.01 -5.24 3.23
N SER A 53 7.22 -5.29 1.90
CA SER A 53 7.42 -6.54 1.17
C SER A 53 8.91 -6.84 1.00
N ASN A 54 9.25 -8.11 0.79
CA ASN A 54 10.64 -8.57 0.64
C ASN A 54 11.54 -8.05 1.75
N ALA A 55 11.06 -8.12 2.97
CA ALA A 55 11.75 -7.66 4.17
C ALA A 55 11.86 -8.80 5.18
N ASP A 56 12.66 -8.61 6.20
CA ASP A 56 12.83 -9.59 7.28
C ASP A 56 12.56 -8.90 8.62
N PRO A 57 11.32 -9.01 9.15
CA PRO A 57 10.17 -9.71 8.56
C PRO A 57 9.39 -8.83 7.58
N SER A 58 8.75 -9.45 6.59
CA SER A 58 7.71 -8.79 5.81
C SER A 58 6.45 -8.64 6.66
N GLY A 59 5.71 -7.54 6.47
CA GLY A 59 4.48 -7.32 7.21
C GLY A 59 4.05 -5.86 7.21
N VAL A 60 3.02 -5.57 8.00
CA VAL A 60 2.48 -4.21 8.11
C VAL A 60 3.34 -3.39 9.08
N SER A 61 3.93 -2.32 8.57
CA SER A 61 4.85 -1.47 9.32
C SER A 61 4.20 -0.20 9.88
N GLY A 62 3.02 0.16 9.39
CA GLY A 62 2.32 1.35 9.85
C GLY A 62 1.02 1.60 9.10
N LEU A 63 0.45 2.77 9.35
CA LEU A 63 -0.81 3.21 8.76
C LEU A 63 -0.61 4.48 7.94
N ALA A 64 -1.35 4.55 6.84
CA ALA A 64 -1.39 5.71 5.96
C ALA A 64 -2.84 5.99 5.55
N GLU A 65 -3.04 7.06 4.78
CA GLU A 65 -4.34 7.39 4.20
C GLU A 65 -4.15 7.83 2.76
N ILE A 66 -5.20 7.71 1.96
CA ILE A 66 -5.20 8.31 0.63
C ILE A 66 -5.37 9.81 0.81
N SER A 67 -4.34 10.57 0.49
CA SER A 67 -4.34 12.03 0.65
C SER A 67 -4.69 12.77 -0.64
N ARG A 68 -4.57 12.11 -1.79
CA ARG A 68 -4.97 12.62 -3.09
C ARG A 68 -5.49 11.48 -3.95
N GLU A 69 -6.66 11.67 -4.56
CA GLU A 69 -7.26 10.70 -5.46
C GLU A 69 -6.48 10.59 -6.77
N ALA A 70 -6.79 9.56 -7.56
CA ALA A 70 -6.01 9.19 -8.73
C ALA A 70 -5.79 10.33 -9.73
N TYR A 71 -4.58 10.40 -10.21
CA TYR A 71 -4.16 11.28 -11.29
C TYR A 71 -3.14 10.54 -12.16
N ALA A 72 -2.88 11.05 -13.36
CA ALA A 72 -1.99 10.37 -14.30
C ALA A 72 -0.58 10.20 -13.74
N ASP A 73 -0.02 9.00 -13.89
CA ASP A 73 1.38 8.73 -13.56
C ASP A 73 2.25 9.32 -14.67
N GLN A 74 2.78 10.51 -14.43
CA GLN A 74 3.59 11.25 -15.41
C GLN A 74 4.86 10.51 -15.82
N PHE A 75 5.36 9.60 -15.00
CA PHE A 75 6.57 8.84 -15.30
C PHE A 75 6.33 7.80 -16.42
N ALA A 76 5.07 7.40 -16.64
CA ALA A 76 4.73 6.48 -17.72
C ALA A 76 4.95 7.09 -19.09
N THR A 77 4.81 8.42 -19.24
CA THR A 77 5.00 9.12 -20.51
C THR A 77 6.40 9.73 -20.64
N LYS A 78 7.24 9.58 -19.63
CA LYS A 78 8.56 10.21 -19.58
C LYS A 78 9.61 9.28 -20.16
N SER A 79 10.06 9.57 -21.38
CA SER A 79 11.09 8.81 -22.08
C SER A 79 12.37 8.71 -21.24
N GLY A 80 12.94 7.51 -21.18
CA GLY A 80 14.15 7.24 -20.40
C GLY A 80 13.92 6.98 -18.91
N HIS A 81 12.70 7.16 -18.41
CA HIS A 81 12.39 6.85 -17.02
C HIS A 81 12.13 5.36 -16.85
N LYS A 82 12.54 4.79 -15.70
CA LYS A 82 12.37 3.35 -15.42
C LYS A 82 10.91 2.87 -15.47
N TYR A 83 9.94 3.78 -15.28
CA TYR A 83 8.51 3.47 -15.34
C TYR A 83 7.87 3.89 -16.67
N HIS A 84 8.66 4.25 -17.68
CA HIS A 84 8.15 4.63 -18.99
C HIS A 84 7.44 3.47 -19.68
N ASP A 85 6.23 3.73 -20.16
CA ASP A 85 5.46 2.79 -20.98
C ASP A 85 5.25 3.45 -22.36
N PRO A 86 5.83 2.89 -23.45
CA PRO A 86 5.69 3.47 -24.78
C PRO A 86 4.25 3.62 -25.28
N LYS A 87 3.31 2.83 -24.70
CA LYS A 87 1.88 2.90 -25.03
C LYS A 87 1.17 4.06 -24.36
N ALA A 88 1.75 4.65 -23.30
CA ALA A 88 1.14 5.74 -22.55
C ALA A 88 1.35 7.07 -23.27
N THR A 89 0.28 7.88 -23.36
CA THR A 89 0.30 9.21 -23.95
C THR A 89 -0.38 10.19 -23.02
N LYS A 90 -0.25 11.50 -23.28
CA LYS A 90 -0.97 12.51 -22.50
C LYS A 90 -2.49 12.34 -22.58
N GLU A 91 -2.99 11.92 -23.75
CA GLU A 91 -4.41 11.71 -24.00
C GLU A 91 -4.92 10.41 -23.39
N ASP A 92 -4.05 9.41 -23.32
CA ASP A 92 -4.34 8.10 -22.68
C ASP A 92 -3.12 7.69 -21.84
N PRO A 93 -3.03 8.18 -20.60
CA PRO A 93 -1.87 7.90 -19.76
C PRO A 93 -1.77 6.44 -19.31
N ILE A 94 -2.82 5.64 -19.44
CA ILE A 94 -2.93 4.23 -19.04
C ILE A 94 -2.71 4.05 -17.53
N TRP A 95 -1.62 4.59 -16.98
CA TRP A 95 -1.21 4.39 -15.60
C TRP A 95 -1.54 5.59 -14.74
N TYR A 96 -1.98 5.31 -13.53
CA TYR A 96 -2.43 6.31 -12.56
C TYR A 96 -1.72 6.08 -11.23
N MET A 97 -1.71 7.09 -10.40
CA MET A 97 -1.17 7.04 -9.05
C MET A 97 -2.04 7.83 -8.10
N VAL A 98 -1.92 7.53 -6.82
CA VAL A 98 -2.55 8.28 -5.73
C VAL A 98 -1.46 8.81 -4.83
N ASP A 99 -1.80 9.74 -3.93
CA ASP A 99 -0.88 10.14 -2.88
C ASP A 99 -1.28 9.50 -1.57
N LEU A 100 -0.29 9.06 -0.80
CA LEU A 100 -0.45 8.58 0.56
C LEU A 100 0.01 9.63 1.54
N GLY A 101 -0.75 9.80 2.63
CA GLY A 101 -0.34 10.61 3.78
C GLY A 101 0.00 9.73 4.96
N PHE A 102 1.00 10.12 5.74
CA PHE A 102 1.43 9.40 6.92
C PHE A 102 0.38 9.52 8.04
N ILE A 103 0.06 8.38 8.69
CA ILE A 103 -0.77 8.40 9.90
C ILE A 103 0.05 7.93 11.10
N GLU A 104 0.67 6.75 11.02
CA GLU A 104 1.26 6.14 12.19
C GLU A 104 2.31 5.10 11.81
N LYS A 105 3.43 5.07 12.54
CA LYS A 105 4.40 3.99 12.47
C LYS A 105 4.18 3.06 13.64
N PHE A 106 4.14 1.75 13.40
CA PHE A 106 4.02 0.77 14.47
C PHE A 106 5.36 0.60 15.20
N PRO A 107 5.32 0.33 16.53
CA PRO A 107 6.54 0.02 17.29
C PRO A 107 7.30 -1.18 16.75
N ALA A 108 6.59 -2.17 16.20
CA ALA A 108 7.18 -3.32 15.53
C ALA A 108 6.30 -3.73 14.37
N VAL A 109 6.91 -4.30 13.33
CA VAL A 109 6.18 -4.80 12.17
C VAL A 109 5.24 -5.91 12.59
N VAL A 110 3.98 -5.84 12.13
CA VAL A 110 3.05 -6.97 12.26
C VAL A 110 3.39 -7.94 11.12
N SER A 111 4.14 -8.99 11.46
CA SER A 111 4.70 -9.89 10.45
C SER A 111 3.61 -10.67 9.70
N LEU A 112 3.94 -11.10 8.48
CA LEU A 112 3.04 -11.95 7.69
C LEU A 112 2.67 -13.22 8.47
N GLU A 113 3.63 -13.79 9.20
CA GLU A 113 3.37 -14.95 10.05
C GLU A 113 2.31 -14.65 11.11
N THR A 114 2.41 -13.51 11.78
CA THR A 114 1.41 -13.06 12.74
C THR A 114 0.04 -12.85 12.09
N LEU A 115 0.03 -12.23 10.90
CA LEU A 115 -1.22 -12.02 10.16
C LEU A 115 -1.90 -13.36 9.82
N LYS A 116 -1.12 -14.35 9.41
CA LYS A 116 -1.65 -15.69 9.04
C LYS A 116 -2.25 -16.43 10.23
N SER A 117 -1.78 -16.16 11.44
CA SER A 117 -2.26 -16.84 12.66
C SER A 117 -3.29 -16.04 13.44
N ALA A 118 -3.54 -14.79 13.10
CA ALA A 118 -4.44 -13.92 13.86
C ALA A 118 -5.91 -14.26 13.58
N PRO A 119 -6.73 -14.46 14.65
CA PRO A 119 -8.16 -14.66 14.46
C PRO A 119 -8.82 -13.45 13.77
N GLY A 120 -9.69 -13.71 12.82
CA GLY A 120 -10.40 -12.68 12.06
C GLY A 120 -9.71 -12.24 10.77
N LEU A 121 -8.51 -12.75 10.49
CA LEU A 121 -7.75 -12.42 9.28
C LEU A 121 -7.67 -13.57 8.27
N GLU A 122 -8.46 -14.61 8.46
CA GLU A 122 -8.42 -15.83 7.64
C GLU A 122 -8.73 -15.56 6.17
N GLU A 123 -9.58 -14.58 5.89
CA GLU A 123 -10.01 -14.23 4.53
C GLU A 123 -9.22 -13.06 3.95
N MET A 124 -8.27 -12.50 4.70
CA MET A 124 -7.48 -11.37 4.22
C MET A 124 -6.59 -11.77 3.06
N VAL A 125 -6.60 -10.98 1.98
CA VAL A 125 -5.93 -11.36 0.72
C VAL A 125 -4.45 -11.66 0.93
N VAL A 126 -3.74 -10.86 1.72
CA VAL A 126 -2.30 -11.03 1.93
C VAL A 126 -1.95 -12.34 2.63
N THR A 127 -2.88 -12.90 3.41
CA THR A 127 -2.66 -14.19 4.11
C THR A 127 -2.89 -15.39 3.22
N ARG A 128 -3.47 -15.20 2.04
CA ARG A 128 -3.75 -16.28 1.11
C ARG A 128 -2.51 -16.66 0.31
N LYS A 129 -2.33 -17.95 0.07
CA LYS A 129 -1.21 -18.44 -0.70
C LYS A 129 -1.27 -17.94 -2.14
N GLY A 130 -0.14 -17.48 -2.67
CA GLY A 130 0.00 -17.12 -4.07
C GLY A 130 -0.48 -15.73 -4.44
N SER A 131 -0.92 -14.92 -3.49
CA SER A 131 -1.30 -13.54 -3.78
C SER A 131 -0.06 -12.68 -4.02
N ARG A 132 0.04 -12.10 -5.24
CA ARG A 132 1.14 -11.22 -5.64
C ARG A 132 0.69 -9.80 -5.87
N LEU A 133 -0.59 -9.52 -5.65
CA LEU A 133 -1.15 -8.20 -5.91
C LEU A 133 -0.61 -7.18 -4.91
N SER A 134 -0.01 -6.10 -5.41
CA SER A 134 0.62 -5.07 -4.58
C SER A 134 -0.36 -4.12 -3.90
N ILE A 135 -1.58 -4.06 -4.39
CA ILE A 135 -2.68 -3.28 -3.80
C ILE A 135 -3.84 -4.24 -3.60
N GLN A 136 -4.33 -4.32 -2.37
CA GLN A 136 -5.35 -5.29 -1.99
C GLN A 136 -6.45 -4.62 -1.19
N PRO A 137 -7.72 -4.96 -1.45
CA PRO A 137 -8.81 -4.49 -0.59
C PRO A 137 -8.73 -5.16 0.78
N VAL A 138 -9.12 -4.41 1.80
CA VAL A 138 -9.13 -4.83 3.20
C VAL A 138 -10.49 -4.48 3.76
N THR A 139 -11.08 -5.38 4.57
CA THR A 139 -12.32 -5.04 5.25
C THR A 139 -12.03 -4.13 6.45
N ARG A 140 -13.05 -3.40 6.90
CA ARG A 140 -12.94 -2.57 8.10
C ARG A 140 -12.49 -3.40 9.30
N GLN A 141 -13.07 -4.58 9.48
CA GLN A 141 -12.73 -5.46 10.60
C GLN A 141 -11.28 -5.90 10.54
N GLU A 142 -10.81 -6.30 9.35
CA GLU A 142 -9.39 -6.66 9.16
C GLU A 142 -8.48 -5.49 9.49
N PHE A 143 -8.81 -4.31 9.02
CA PHE A 143 -8.03 -3.10 9.31
C PHE A 143 -7.96 -2.82 10.81
N GLU A 144 -9.08 -2.94 11.52
CA GLU A 144 -9.13 -2.71 12.97
C GLU A 144 -8.29 -3.74 13.73
N ILE A 145 -8.34 -5.02 13.32
CA ILE A 145 -7.53 -6.08 13.94
C ILE A 145 -6.04 -5.80 13.76
N VAL A 146 -5.62 -5.51 12.53
CA VAL A 146 -4.21 -5.25 12.24
C VAL A 146 -3.72 -4.00 12.97
N SER A 147 -4.51 -2.94 13.00
CA SER A 147 -4.17 -1.71 13.72
C SER A 147 -3.96 -1.97 15.21
N ARG A 148 -4.80 -2.80 15.80
CA ARG A 148 -4.68 -3.19 17.21
C ARG A 148 -3.40 -3.98 17.46
N LEU A 149 -3.11 -4.94 16.58
CA LEU A 149 -1.88 -5.74 16.67
C LEU A 149 -0.63 -4.85 16.53
N GLY A 150 -0.68 -3.91 15.60
CA GLY A 150 0.45 -3.01 15.36
C GLY A 150 0.73 -2.04 16.50
N ARG A 151 -0.30 -1.64 17.23
CA ARG A 151 -0.17 -0.72 18.35
C ARG A 151 0.19 -1.41 19.66
N ALA A 152 0.09 -2.74 19.70
CA ALA A 152 0.44 -3.49 20.90
C ALA A 152 1.94 -3.39 21.14
N LYS A 153 2.33 -3.14 22.41
CA LYS A 153 3.75 -3.14 22.79
C LYS A 153 4.29 -4.55 22.69
N PRO A 154 5.51 -4.74 22.11
CA PRO A 154 6.12 -6.07 22.08
C PRO A 154 6.26 -6.61 23.50
N LYS A 155 5.93 -7.87 23.68
CA LYS A 155 6.14 -8.55 24.97
C LYS A 155 7.65 -8.76 25.16
N ARG A 156 8.11 -8.42 26.33
CA ARG A 156 9.49 -8.66 26.72
C ARG A 156 9.68 -10.08 27.26
#